data_455a1e38265cf2762661a6134967aae2
#
_entry.id   455a1e38265cf2762661a6134967aae2
#
_cell.length_a   1.000
_cell.length_b   1.000
_cell.length_c   1.000
_cell.angle_alpha   90.00
_cell.angle_beta   90.00
_cell.angle_gamma   90.00
#
_symmetry.space_group_name_H-M   'P 1'
#
loop_
_entity.id
_entity.type
_entity.pdbx_description
1 polymer ?
#
loop_
_entity_poly.entity_id
_entity_poly.type
_entity_poly.pdbx_seq_one_letter_code
_entity_poly.pdbx_strand_id
1 'polypeptide(L)'
;MLSIFDIYKIGVGPSSSHTNGPMIAGYRFVQQLLPQLNKVARIQVDLYGSLSLTGKGHHTDRATLLGLMGNQPATIKIGDANQTLREALQTGKLRLNGQHDIAFDYHQDLLFHQDNLPLHENGMTLSAFDTQGQQIDFETYYSVGGGFVATAEQLQNGTATADVTVTYPFTSADEMLHQAEKHGLSLGGMILRNELAFQEMAVIDAKADQIWRVMSQCMERGFATEGILEGGLNVTRRAPSLLKKLEANAAIENDPMEVMDWINLFAFAVSEENAAGGQVVTSPTNGAAGVIPAVLMYYHRFIKALDTKQLKDFLAVSGAIGILYKTNASISGAEVGCQGEVGVSSSMAAAGLTALRGGSNEQICMAAEIAMEHSLGMTCDPIGGLVQVPCIERNAMGAVKAINASRMALKRTSKCLISLDKVIETMYQTGKDMNKKYRETSLGGLALIHLAPLCE
;
A
#
# COMPACT_ATOMS: atom_id res chain seq x y z
N MET A 1 -6.96 7.64 17.85
CA MET A 1 -7.05 6.36 17.11
C MET A 1 -7.13 6.65 15.62
N LEU A 2 -6.65 5.75 14.72
CA LEU A 2 -6.79 5.88 13.26
C LEU A 2 -8.16 5.36 12.81
N SER A 3 -8.68 5.94 11.70
CA SER A 3 -9.81 5.37 10.96
C SER A 3 -9.36 4.10 10.20
N ILE A 4 -10.27 3.14 10.01
CA ILE A 4 -9.99 1.97 9.15
C ILE A 4 -9.68 2.40 7.71
N PHE A 5 -10.24 3.52 7.25
CA PHE A 5 -10.00 4.08 5.92
C PHE A 5 -8.64 4.78 5.79
N ASP A 6 -7.90 4.98 6.88
CA ASP A 6 -6.49 5.40 6.80
C ASP A 6 -5.58 4.24 6.36
N ILE A 7 -6.03 2.99 6.55
CA ILE A 7 -5.35 1.78 6.10
C ILE A 7 -5.71 1.44 4.65
N TYR A 8 -6.92 1.83 4.21
CA TYR A 8 -7.41 1.62 2.84
C TYR A 8 -7.45 2.94 2.09
N LYS A 9 -6.47 3.16 1.23
CA LYS A 9 -6.38 4.39 0.42
C LYS A 9 -6.45 4.07 -1.06
N ILE A 10 -7.27 4.81 -1.80
CA ILE A 10 -7.21 4.76 -3.25
C ILE A 10 -5.98 5.54 -3.69
N GLY A 11 -5.17 4.93 -4.52
CA GLY A 11 -3.93 5.53 -5.02
C GLY A 11 -3.49 4.92 -6.33
N VAL A 12 -2.26 5.19 -6.70
CA VAL A 12 -1.64 4.69 -7.92
C VAL A 12 -0.39 3.88 -7.61
N GLY A 13 -0.09 2.89 -8.45
CA GLY A 13 1.14 2.11 -8.34
C GLY A 13 2.39 2.91 -8.72
N PRO A 14 3.54 2.30 -8.52
CA PRO A 14 3.75 0.97 -7.94
C PRO A 14 3.87 0.95 -6.40
N SER A 15 4.15 2.08 -5.73
CA SER A 15 4.48 2.10 -4.30
C SER A 15 3.69 3.12 -3.50
N SER A 16 3.23 2.76 -2.30
CA SER A 16 2.58 3.70 -1.39
C SER A 16 3.58 4.69 -0.78
N SER A 17 4.77 4.24 -0.42
CA SER A 17 5.82 5.09 0.17
C SER A 17 6.60 5.89 -0.87
N HIS A 18 6.89 5.29 -2.03
CA HIS A 18 7.76 5.89 -3.05
C HIS A 18 7.01 6.57 -4.21
N THR A 19 5.69 6.35 -4.33
CA THR A 19 4.87 6.98 -5.38
C THR A 19 3.80 7.86 -4.75
N ASN A 20 2.86 7.27 -3.97
CA ASN A 20 1.75 8.05 -3.41
C ASN A 20 2.23 9.07 -2.36
N GLY A 21 3.18 8.70 -1.49
CA GLY A 21 3.77 9.61 -0.51
C GLY A 21 4.39 10.86 -1.14
N PRO A 22 5.35 10.71 -2.07
CA PRO A 22 5.94 11.83 -2.81
C PRO A 22 4.93 12.68 -3.59
N MET A 23 3.90 12.07 -4.20
CA MET A 23 2.83 12.83 -4.86
C MET A 23 2.04 13.68 -3.85
N ILE A 24 1.72 13.12 -2.69
CA ILE A 24 1.04 13.85 -1.60
C ILE A 24 1.93 14.98 -1.08
N ALA A 25 3.23 14.74 -0.90
CA ALA A 25 4.19 15.76 -0.48
C ALA A 25 4.26 16.92 -1.47
N GLY A 26 4.43 16.63 -2.77
CA GLY A 26 4.41 17.64 -3.84
C GLY A 26 3.10 18.43 -3.88
N TYR A 27 1.95 17.73 -3.74
CA TYR A 27 0.65 18.39 -3.68
C TYR A 27 0.53 19.29 -2.44
N ARG A 28 0.91 18.84 -1.25
CA ARG A 28 0.87 19.66 -0.03
C ARG A 28 1.75 20.90 -0.15
N PHE A 29 2.95 20.74 -0.69
CA PHE A 29 3.88 21.85 -0.87
C PHE A 29 3.33 22.90 -1.83
N VAL A 30 2.79 22.49 -2.97
CA VAL A 30 2.21 23.47 -3.91
C VAL A 30 0.96 24.15 -3.34
N GLN A 31 0.16 23.46 -2.50
CA GLN A 31 -0.96 24.10 -1.78
C GLN A 31 -0.46 25.16 -0.76
N GLN A 32 0.65 24.89 -0.08
CA GLN A 32 1.31 25.87 0.83
C GLN A 32 1.78 27.11 0.07
N LEU A 33 2.23 26.94 -1.16
CA LEU A 33 2.71 28.04 -2.00
C LEU A 33 1.60 28.90 -2.62
N LEU A 34 0.32 28.49 -2.61
CA LEU A 34 -0.77 29.19 -3.29
C LEU A 34 -0.85 30.70 -3.01
N PRO A 35 -0.65 31.19 -1.77
CA PRO A 35 -0.71 32.64 -1.47
C PRO A 35 0.37 33.45 -2.17
N GLN A 36 1.46 32.83 -2.61
CA GLN A 36 2.61 33.46 -3.25
C GLN A 36 3.07 32.74 -4.53
N LEU A 37 2.20 31.92 -5.12
CA LEU A 37 2.52 31.06 -6.26
C LEU A 37 3.09 31.85 -7.46
N ASN A 38 2.59 33.07 -7.67
CA ASN A 38 3.03 33.96 -8.74
C ASN A 38 4.47 34.50 -8.58
N LYS A 39 5.07 34.37 -7.38
CA LYS A 39 6.46 34.75 -7.13
C LYS A 39 7.44 33.61 -7.38
N VAL A 40 6.93 32.36 -7.46
CA VAL A 40 7.77 31.18 -7.65
C VAL A 40 8.31 31.17 -9.07
N ALA A 41 9.63 31.17 -9.21
CA ALA A 41 10.31 31.08 -10.50
C ALA A 41 10.98 29.72 -10.71
N ARG A 42 11.34 29.02 -9.61
CA ARG A 42 12.01 27.71 -9.63
C ARG A 42 11.59 26.87 -8.43
N ILE A 43 11.45 25.56 -8.65
CA ILE A 43 11.29 24.55 -7.59
C ILE A 43 12.49 23.59 -7.67
N GLN A 44 13.08 23.28 -6.52
CA GLN A 44 14.05 22.19 -6.38
C GLN A 44 13.47 21.05 -5.57
N VAL A 45 13.71 19.83 -6.04
CA VAL A 45 13.29 18.57 -5.40
C VAL A 45 14.54 17.80 -5.03
N ASP A 46 14.74 17.54 -3.75
CA ASP A 46 15.84 16.74 -3.22
C ASP A 46 15.28 15.44 -2.62
N LEU A 47 15.64 14.31 -3.21
CA LEU A 47 15.25 12.96 -2.76
C LEU A 47 16.42 12.31 -2.02
N TYR A 48 16.13 11.67 -0.87
CA TYR A 48 17.13 11.10 0.03
C TYR A 48 16.86 9.63 0.33
N GLY A 49 17.89 8.89 0.70
CA GLY A 49 17.82 7.53 1.18
C GLY A 49 17.08 6.59 0.23
N SER A 50 16.12 5.82 0.73
CA SER A 50 15.39 4.85 -0.09
C SER A 50 14.57 5.52 -1.21
N LEU A 51 14.02 6.73 -1.00
CA LEU A 51 13.33 7.49 -2.06
C LEU A 51 14.25 7.84 -3.24
N SER A 52 15.55 7.96 -2.98
CA SER A 52 16.57 8.18 -4.03
C SER A 52 17.05 6.87 -4.62
N LEU A 53 17.45 5.91 -3.78
CA LEU A 53 18.10 4.66 -4.20
C LEU A 53 17.21 3.79 -5.10
N THR A 54 15.91 3.75 -4.82
CA THR A 54 14.93 2.97 -5.60
C THR A 54 13.94 3.86 -6.35
N GLY A 55 14.11 5.18 -6.26
CA GLY A 55 13.11 6.17 -6.68
C GLY A 55 12.73 6.11 -8.15
N LYS A 56 13.68 5.88 -9.06
CA LYS A 56 13.39 5.75 -10.50
C LYS A 56 12.53 4.53 -10.79
N GLY A 57 12.81 3.40 -10.15
CA GLY A 57 12.03 2.17 -10.28
C GLY A 57 10.62 2.26 -9.71
N HIS A 58 10.43 3.16 -8.74
CA HIS A 58 9.14 3.42 -8.10
C HIS A 58 8.44 4.70 -8.61
N HIS A 59 8.96 5.34 -9.63
CA HIS A 59 8.45 6.58 -10.21
C HIS A 59 8.35 7.74 -9.20
N THR A 60 9.25 7.80 -8.21
CA THR A 60 9.25 8.82 -7.14
C THR A 60 9.38 10.23 -7.71
N ASP A 61 10.27 10.40 -8.68
CA ASP A 61 10.49 11.64 -9.44
C ASP A 61 9.21 12.12 -10.13
N ARG A 62 8.59 11.25 -10.93
CA ARG A 62 7.36 11.55 -11.67
C ARG A 62 6.20 11.87 -10.71
N ALA A 63 6.06 11.07 -9.66
CA ALA A 63 5.00 11.24 -8.67
C ALA A 63 5.11 12.59 -7.93
N THR A 64 6.33 13.00 -7.54
CA THR A 64 6.56 14.31 -6.92
C THR A 64 6.15 15.44 -7.85
N LEU A 65 6.58 15.40 -9.13
CA LEU A 65 6.23 16.39 -10.11
C LEU A 65 4.72 16.44 -10.39
N LEU A 66 4.06 15.29 -10.51
CA LEU A 66 2.60 15.23 -10.64
C LEU A 66 1.89 15.86 -9.43
N GLY A 67 2.41 15.66 -8.22
CA GLY A 67 1.91 16.32 -7.01
C GLY A 67 2.06 17.84 -7.09
N LEU A 68 3.23 18.36 -7.48
CA LEU A 68 3.48 19.78 -7.70
C LEU A 68 2.56 20.37 -8.78
N MET A 69 2.19 19.58 -9.78
CA MET A 69 1.21 19.97 -10.81
C MET A 69 -0.24 20.00 -10.30
N GLY A 70 -0.51 19.63 -9.03
CA GLY A 70 -1.81 19.66 -8.39
C GLY A 70 -2.57 18.32 -8.39
N ASN A 71 -1.93 17.22 -8.79
CA ASN A 71 -2.57 15.92 -8.78
C ASN A 71 -2.49 15.25 -7.40
N GLN A 72 -3.51 14.44 -7.10
CA GLN A 72 -3.57 13.61 -5.89
C GLN A 72 -3.77 12.14 -6.26
N PRO A 73 -3.17 11.18 -5.50
CA PRO A 73 -3.24 9.76 -5.85
C PRO A 73 -4.66 9.21 -5.99
N ALA A 74 -5.60 9.69 -5.18
CA ALA A 74 -6.98 9.20 -5.17
C ALA A 74 -7.81 9.61 -6.38
N THR A 75 -7.49 10.76 -7.00
CA THR A 75 -8.34 11.40 -8.03
C THR A 75 -7.64 11.55 -9.38
N ILE A 76 -6.35 11.24 -9.46
CA ILE A 76 -5.56 11.40 -10.68
C ILE A 76 -6.10 10.54 -11.82
N LYS A 77 -6.21 11.14 -13.00
CA LYS A 77 -6.39 10.43 -14.27
C LYS A 77 -5.00 10.13 -14.84
N ILE A 78 -4.47 8.96 -14.50
CA ILE A 78 -3.04 8.65 -14.67
C ILE A 78 -2.56 8.76 -16.13
N GLY A 79 -3.39 8.38 -17.12
CA GLY A 79 -3.04 8.47 -18.54
C GLY A 79 -2.82 9.93 -18.97
N ASP A 80 -3.78 10.80 -18.68
CA ASP A 80 -3.75 12.22 -19.03
C ASP A 80 -2.61 12.94 -18.29
N ALA A 81 -2.47 12.64 -16.99
CA ALA A 81 -1.43 13.26 -16.16
C ALA A 81 -0.01 12.87 -16.60
N ASN A 82 0.23 11.62 -16.96
CA ASN A 82 1.51 11.17 -17.48
C ASN A 82 1.83 11.78 -18.85
N GLN A 83 0.83 12.02 -19.70
CA GLN A 83 1.03 12.72 -20.95
C GLN A 83 1.43 14.17 -20.69
N THR A 84 0.68 14.88 -19.83
CA THR A 84 0.98 16.29 -19.47
C THR A 84 2.37 16.41 -18.84
N LEU A 85 2.78 15.45 -18.00
CA LEU A 85 4.13 15.44 -17.43
C LEU A 85 5.21 15.23 -18.50
N ARG A 86 5.02 14.32 -19.44
CA ARG A 86 5.96 14.13 -20.56
C ARG A 86 6.14 15.40 -21.37
N GLU A 87 5.04 16.09 -21.69
CA GLU A 87 5.06 17.37 -22.40
C GLU A 87 5.79 18.45 -21.59
N ALA A 88 5.56 18.52 -20.28
CA ALA A 88 6.25 19.45 -19.38
C ALA A 88 7.78 19.22 -19.37
N LEU A 89 8.22 17.96 -19.27
CA LEU A 89 9.64 17.60 -19.26
C LEU A 89 10.32 17.85 -20.63
N GLN A 90 9.60 17.66 -21.74
CA GLN A 90 10.11 17.95 -23.09
C GLN A 90 10.24 19.45 -23.34
N THR A 91 9.34 20.25 -22.82
CA THR A 91 9.33 21.70 -23.01
C THR A 91 10.16 22.47 -21.98
N GLY A 92 10.61 21.79 -20.90
CA GLY A 92 11.28 22.43 -19.77
C GLY A 92 10.39 23.39 -18.98
N LYS A 93 9.07 23.15 -18.98
CA LYS A 93 8.08 24.00 -18.28
C LYS A 93 7.18 23.14 -17.40
N LEU A 94 7.23 23.36 -16.10
CA LEU A 94 6.35 22.69 -15.13
C LEU A 94 5.22 23.64 -14.72
N ARG A 95 3.97 23.18 -14.79
CA ARG A 95 2.79 23.96 -14.43
C ARG A 95 2.34 23.68 -13.01
N LEU A 96 2.75 24.52 -12.07
CA LEU A 96 2.44 24.37 -10.65
C LEU A 96 0.93 24.52 -10.40
N ASN A 97 0.35 23.56 -9.69
CA ASN A 97 -1.09 23.45 -9.38
C ASN A 97 -2.02 23.69 -10.59
N GLY A 98 -1.55 23.39 -11.79
CA GLY A 98 -2.28 23.67 -13.03
C GLY A 98 -2.49 25.16 -13.35
N GLN A 99 -1.80 26.10 -12.66
CA GLN A 99 -2.06 27.54 -12.71
C GLN A 99 -0.86 28.39 -13.11
N HIS A 100 0.36 28.04 -12.69
CA HIS A 100 1.54 28.89 -12.83
C HIS A 100 2.70 28.12 -13.49
N ASP A 101 3.17 28.60 -14.64
CA ASP A 101 4.26 27.97 -15.39
C ASP A 101 5.62 28.46 -14.88
N ILE A 102 6.51 27.52 -14.56
CA ILE A 102 7.90 27.80 -14.18
C ILE A 102 8.85 27.06 -15.13
N ALA A 103 10.09 27.54 -15.25
CA ALA A 103 11.16 26.77 -15.87
C ALA A 103 11.52 25.59 -14.96
N PHE A 104 11.75 24.42 -15.57
CA PHE A 104 12.14 23.21 -14.84
C PHE A 104 13.10 22.36 -15.67
N ASP A 105 14.29 22.14 -15.14
CA ASP A 105 15.28 21.25 -15.72
C ASP A 105 15.35 19.98 -14.85
N TYR A 106 14.93 18.84 -15.42
CA TYR A 106 14.90 17.56 -14.69
C TYR A 106 16.25 17.19 -14.06
N HIS A 107 17.39 17.54 -14.67
CA HIS A 107 18.71 17.16 -14.19
C HIS A 107 19.32 18.14 -13.18
N GLN A 108 18.81 19.38 -13.15
CA GLN A 108 19.30 20.42 -12.24
C GLN A 108 18.36 20.66 -11.06
N ASP A 109 17.07 20.46 -11.27
CA ASP A 109 16.03 20.78 -10.29
C ASP A 109 15.49 19.55 -9.53
N LEU A 110 15.87 18.34 -9.95
CA LEU A 110 15.51 17.09 -9.25
C LEU A 110 16.76 16.28 -8.96
N LEU A 111 17.14 16.22 -7.67
CA LEU A 111 18.41 15.68 -7.22
C LEU A 111 18.20 14.41 -6.39
N PHE A 112 19.04 13.40 -6.66
CA PHE A 112 19.05 12.11 -6.00
C PHE A 112 20.28 12.01 -5.07
N HIS A 113 20.05 12.07 -3.76
CA HIS A 113 21.09 11.96 -2.75
C HIS A 113 21.19 10.54 -2.19
N GLN A 114 22.40 10.06 -1.93
CA GLN A 114 22.59 8.72 -1.36
C GLN A 114 22.45 8.68 0.17
N ASP A 115 22.59 9.82 0.82
CA ASP A 115 22.51 9.96 2.26
C ASP A 115 21.04 9.90 2.73
N ASN A 116 20.85 9.44 3.97
CA ASN A 116 19.55 9.48 4.64
C ASN A 116 19.37 10.80 5.38
N LEU A 117 18.16 11.30 5.44
CA LEU A 117 17.78 12.31 6.42
C LEU A 117 17.63 11.68 7.82
N PRO A 118 17.83 12.48 8.92
CA PRO A 118 17.97 11.93 10.26
C PRO A 118 16.76 11.18 10.82
N LEU A 119 15.54 11.54 10.39
CA LEU A 119 14.31 11.07 11.03
C LEU A 119 13.71 9.80 10.41
N HIS A 120 13.95 9.57 9.11
CA HIS A 120 13.42 8.39 8.41
C HIS A 120 14.15 8.17 7.08
N GLU A 121 14.23 6.91 6.61
CA GLU A 121 14.91 6.52 5.36
C GLU A 121 14.22 7.10 4.09
N ASN A 122 12.93 7.41 4.14
CA ASN A 122 12.17 7.95 3.01
C ASN A 122 11.98 9.46 3.16
N GLY A 123 13.06 10.21 3.08
CA GLY A 123 13.04 11.67 3.20
C GLY A 123 13.11 12.39 1.86
N MET A 124 12.48 13.57 1.78
CA MET A 124 12.57 14.49 0.65
C MET A 124 12.43 15.94 1.11
N THR A 125 13.09 16.85 0.40
CA THR A 125 12.96 18.30 0.63
C THR A 125 12.49 18.97 -0.65
N LEU A 126 11.51 19.84 -0.53
CA LEU A 126 11.00 20.69 -1.62
C LEU A 126 11.33 22.14 -1.29
N SER A 127 11.94 22.87 -2.22
CA SER A 127 12.34 24.26 -2.05
C SER A 127 11.83 25.10 -3.20
N ALA A 128 11.28 26.28 -2.90
CA ALA A 128 10.79 27.25 -3.88
C ALA A 128 11.65 28.51 -3.87
N PHE A 129 11.97 29.04 -5.06
CA PHE A 129 12.81 30.21 -5.24
C PHE A 129 12.13 31.24 -6.14
N ASP A 130 12.43 32.53 -5.92
CA ASP A 130 11.97 33.64 -6.77
C ASP A 130 12.88 33.85 -7.99
N THR A 131 12.59 34.89 -8.78
CA THR A 131 13.36 35.27 -9.96
C THR A 131 14.77 35.76 -9.65
N GLN A 132 15.07 36.11 -8.40
CA GLN A 132 16.40 36.53 -7.92
C GLN A 132 17.20 35.36 -7.32
N GLY A 133 16.61 34.19 -7.29
CA GLY A 133 17.20 32.99 -6.67
C GLY A 133 17.11 32.97 -5.15
N GLN A 134 16.32 33.88 -4.55
CA GLN A 134 16.07 33.85 -3.12
C GLN A 134 15.04 32.76 -2.78
N GLN A 135 15.33 31.95 -1.76
CA GLN A 135 14.41 30.93 -1.28
C GLN A 135 13.19 31.59 -0.62
N ILE A 136 12.00 31.31 -1.19
CA ILE A 136 10.71 31.81 -0.72
C ILE A 136 10.15 30.91 0.38
N ASP A 137 10.27 29.58 0.17
CA ASP A 137 9.71 28.58 1.05
C ASP A 137 10.43 27.23 0.88
N PHE A 138 10.38 26.37 1.91
CA PHE A 138 10.83 25.00 1.82
C PHE A 138 10.12 24.13 2.86
N GLU A 139 10.02 22.84 2.59
CA GLU A 139 9.51 21.87 3.55
C GLU A 139 10.19 20.51 3.36
N THR A 140 10.47 19.85 4.48
CA THR A 140 10.99 18.50 4.50
C THR A 140 9.90 17.51 4.87
N TYR A 141 9.64 16.59 3.97
CA TYR A 141 8.64 15.54 4.11
C TYR A 141 9.28 14.17 4.29
N TYR A 142 8.59 13.31 5.02
CA TYR A 142 8.93 11.91 5.21
C TYR A 142 7.75 11.03 4.87
N SER A 143 7.98 10.05 3.99
CA SER A 143 6.96 9.07 3.61
C SER A 143 7.06 7.84 4.50
N VAL A 144 6.18 7.74 5.50
CA VAL A 144 6.27 6.75 6.59
C VAL A 144 5.43 5.47 6.33
N GLY A 145 5.38 5.03 5.08
CA GLY A 145 4.66 3.83 4.65
C GLY A 145 3.15 4.04 4.49
N GLY A 146 2.48 3.18 3.71
CA GLY A 146 1.03 3.20 3.50
C GLY A 146 0.48 4.53 2.91
N GLY A 147 1.30 5.34 2.24
CA GLY A 147 0.92 6.66 1.75
C GLY A 147 0.69 7.70 2.86
N PHE A 148 1.24 7.48 4.05
CA PHE A 148 1.29 8.49 5.10
C PHE A 148 2.52 9.38 4.88
N VAL A 149 2.31 10.70 5.02
CA VAL A 149 3.36 11.71 4.88
C VAL A 149 3.34 12.62 6.08
N ALA A 150 4.50 12.84 6.69
CA ALA A 150 4.70 13.73 7.82
C ALA A 150 5.81 14.75 7.52
N THR A 151 5.72 15.95 8.11
CA THR A 151 6.84 16.91 8.14
C THR A 151 7.85 16.52 9.21
N ALA A 152 9.03 17.16 9.20
CA ALA A 152 10.03 16.97 10.25
C ALA A 152 9.48 17.29 11.64
N GLU A 153 8.72 18.37 11.76
CA GLU A 153 8.09 18.79 13.01
C GLU A 153 7.06 17.75 13.51
N GLN A 154 6.23 17.22 12.62
CA GLN A 154 5.25 16.18 12.96
C GLN A 154 5.90 14.89 13.44
N LEU A 155 7.05 14.50 12.89
CA LEU A 155 7.77 13.31 13.36
C LEU A 155 8.44 13.52 14.71
N GLN A 156 8.99 14.70 14.97
CA GLN A 156 9.67 15.02 16.23
C GLN A 156 8.69 15.20 17.40
N ASN A 157 7.56 15.84 17.15
CA ASN A 157 6.56 16.15 18.18
C ASN A 157 5.51 15.04 18.35
N GLY A 158 5.62 13.93 17.60
CA GLY A 158 4.54 12.98 17.40
C GLY A 158 3.51 13.56 16.43
N THR A 159 3.06 12.76 15.46
CA THR A 159 1.96 13.18 14.60
C THR A 159 0.77 13.49 15.50
N ALA A 160 0.38 14.75 15.61
CA ALA A 160 -0.89 15.15 16.17
C ALA A 160 -2.00 14.69 15.19
N THR A 161 -2.22 13.37 15.10
CA THR A 161 -3.55 12.89 14.69
C THR A 161 -4.48 13.48 15.73
N ALA A 162 -5.43 14.30 15.29
CA ALA A 162 -6.47 14.80 16.19
C ALA A 162 -6.93 13.60 17.02
N ASP A 163 -6.83 13.73 18.36
CA ASP A 163 -7.16 12.63 19.27
C ASP A 163 -8.68 12.41 19.20
N VAL A 164 -9.09 11.63 18.18
CA VAL A 164 -10.48 11.25 18.01
C VAL A 164 -10.80 10.24 19.11
N THR A 165 -11.62 10.68 20.07
CA THR A 165 -12.11 9.80 21.13
C THR A 165 -13.15 8.85 20.54
N VAL A 166 -12.85 7.55 20.57
CA VAL A 166 -13.73 6.48 20.11
C VAL A 166 -14.45 5.82 21.29
N THR A 167 -15.56 5.16 21.01
CA THR A 167 -16.38 4.52 22.06
C THR A 167 -15.68 3.31 22.72
N TYR A 168 -14.92 2.55 21.95
CA TYR A 168 -14.23 1.33 22.40
C TYR A 168 -12.73 1.43 22.07
N PRO A 169 -11.95 2.21 22.84
CA PRO A 169 -10.53 2.38 22.57
C PRO A 169 -9.76 1.09 22.82
N PHE A 170 -8.74 0.83 22.00
CA PHE A 170 -7.78 -0.26 22.16
C PHE A 170 -6.43 0.13 21.55
N THR A 171 -5.37 -0.39 22.13
CA THR A 171 -3.99 -0.24 21.65
C THR A 171 -3.35 -1.59 21.31
N SER A 172 -3.97 -2.69 21.73
CA SER A 172 -3.51 -4.05 21.49
C SER A 172 -4.66 -4.96 21.02
N ALA A 173 -4.33 -6.13 20.48
CA ALA A 173 -5.32 -7.14 20.12
C ALA A 173 -6.01 -7.71 21.36
N ASP A 174 -5.27 -7.88 22.45
CA ASP A 174 -5.83 -8.36 23.73
C ASP A 174 -6.85 -7.36 24.30
N GLU A 175 -6.56 -6.05 24.25
CA GLU A 175 -7.52 -5.01 24.63
C GLU A 175 -8.73 -4.99 23.70
N MET A 176 -8.52 -5.14 22.40
CA MET A 176 -9.59 -5.18 21.40
C MET A 176 -10.54 -6.37 21.67
N LEU A 177 -10.01 -7.55 21.95
CA LEU A 177 -10.78 -8.73 22.34
C LEU A 177 -11.55 -8.51 23.66
N HIS A 178 -10.87 -7.97 24.67
CA HIS A 178 -11.47 -7.69 25.97
C HIS A 178 -12.64 -6.70 25.86
N GLN A 179 -12.49 -5.63 25.08
CA GLN A 179 -13.56 -4.66 24.84
C GLN A 179 -14.77 -5.32 24.14
N ALA A 180 -14.51 -6.13 23.11
CA ALA A 180 -15.59 -6.81 22.39
C ALA A 180 -16.34 -7.80 23.29
N GLU A 181 -15.62 -8.60 24.10
CA GLU A 181 -16.20 -9.54 25.05
C GLU A 181 -17.01 -8.84 26.13
N LYS A 182 -16.43 -7.83 26.79
CA LYS A 182 -17.08 -7.06 27.85
C LYS A 182 -18.42 -6.47 27.43
N HIS A 183 -18.54 -6.06 26.16
CA HIS A 183 -19.74 -5.42 25.63
C HIS A 183 -20.62 -6.37 24.79
N GLY A 184 -20.27 -7.66 24.70
CA GLY A 184 -21.04 -8.66 23.94
C GLY A 184 -21.12 -8.34 22.45
N LEU A 185 -20.04 -7.80 21.86
CA LEU A 185 -19.99 -7.35 20.48
C LEU A 185 -19.10 -8.27 19.62
N SER A 186 -19.44 -8.40 18.32
CA SER A 186 -18.48 -8.86 17.34
C SER A 186 -17.41 -7.77 17.10
N LEU A 187 -16.17 -8.18 16.74
CA LEU A 187 -15.11 -7.22 16.40
C LEU A 187 -15.56 -6.26 15.29
N GLY A 188 -16.15 -6.77 14.22
CA GLY A 188 -16.66 -5.91 13.13
C GLY A 188 -17.67 -4.88 13.63
N GLY A 189 -18.64 -5.30 14.43
CA GLY A 189 -19.65 -4.40 15.00
C GLY A 189 -19.07 -3.36 15.97
N MET A 190 -18.07 -3.73 16.77
CA MET A 190 -17.36 -2.82 17.67
C MET A 190 -16.55 -1.77 16.88
N ILE A 191 -15.78 -2.20 15.90
CA ILE A 191 -14.94 -1.32 15.07
C ILE A 191 -15.78 -0.35 14.25
N LEU A 192 -16.91 -0.80 13.68
CA LEU A 192 -17.83 0.09 12.96
C LEU A 192 -18.43 1.17 13.89
N ARG A 193 -18.68 0.86 15.17
CA ARG A 193 -19.10 1.87 16.15
C ARG A 193 -17.98 2.87 16.47
N ASN A 194 -16.74 2.43 16.51
CA ASN A 194 -15.59 3.34 16.63
C ASN A 194 -15.47 4.24 15.41
N GLU A 195 -15.73 3.70 14.20
CA GLU A 195 -15.64 4.47 12.96
C GLU A 195 -16.67 5.62 12.90
N LEU A 196 -17.80 5.51 13.62
CA LEU A 196 -18.79 6.60 13.76
C LEU A 196 -18.24 7.86 14.45
N ALA A 197 -17.11 7.78 15.14
CA ALA A 197 -16.43 8.96 15.68
C ALA A 197 -15.73 9.79 14.59
N PHE A 198 -15.44 9.19 13.43
CA PHE A 198 -14.78 9.84 12.30
C PHE A 198 -15.77 10.30 11.24
N GLN A 199 -16.85 9.54 11.00
CA GLN A 199 -17.77 9.77 9.90
C GLN A 199 -19.12 9.06 10.10
N GLU A 200 -20.16 9.55 9.41
CA GLU A 200 -21.49 8.97 9.47
C GLU A 200 -21.57 7.62 8.74
N MET A 201 -22.54 6.74 9.10
CA MET A 201 -22.72 5.42 8.54
C MET A 201 -22.89 5.43 7.01
N ALA A 202 -23.62 6.39 6.48
CA ALA A 202 -23.82 6.51 5.02
C ALA A 202 -22.49 6.77 4.27
N VAL A 203 -21.55 7.50 4.90
CA VAL A 203 -20.21 7.74 4.33
C VAL A 203 -19.36 6.48 4.42
N ILE A 204 -19.48 5.72 5.54
CA ILE A 204 -18.82 4.41 5.70
C ILE A 204 -19.27 3.45 4.60
N ASP A 205 -20.60 3.36 4.35
CA ASP A 205 -21.18 2.52 3.31
C ASP A 205 -20.65 2.91 1.93
N ALA A 206 -20.69 4.18 1.59
CA ALA A 206 -20.21 4.69 0.31
C ALA A 206 -18.72 4.45 0.09
N LYS A 207 -17.89 4.60 1.13
CA LYS A 207 -16.44 4.33 1.07
C LYS A 207 -16.16 2.83 0.90
N ALA A 208 -16.87 1.96 1.60
CA ALA A 208 -16.73 0.52 1.46
C ALA A 208 -17.05 0.07 0.02
N ASP A 209 -18.16 0.52 -0.53
CA ASP A 209 -18.55 0.24 -1.91
C ASP A 209 -17.55 0.83 -2.91
N GLN A 210 -17.02 2.02 -2.66
CA GLN A 210 -16.01 2.65 -3.51
C GLN A 210 -14.70 1.83 -3.51
N ILE A 211 -14.23 1.38 -2.34
CA ILE A 211 -13.03 0.54 -2.21
C ILE A 211 -13.19 -0.74 -3.03
N TRP A 212 -14.32 -1.45 -2.86
CA TRP A 212 -14.58 -2.67 -3.60
C TRP A 212 -14.67 -2.43 -5.11
N ARG A 213 -15.34 -1.35 -5.53
CA ARG A 213 -15.42 -0.97 -6.94
C ARG A 213 -14.04 -0.75 -7.54
N VAL A 214 -13.15 -0.01 -6.85
CA VAL A 214 -11.78 0.25 -7.33
C VAL A 214 -10.97 -1.05 -7.40
N MET A 215 -11.09 -1.95 -6.40
CA MET A 215 -10.45 -3.26 -6.41
C MET A 215 -10.92 -4.11 -7.58
N SER A 216 -12.25 -4.19 -7.82
CA SER A 216 -12.83 -4.95 -8.91
C SER A 216 -12.43 -4.41 -10.28
N GLN A 217 -12.52 -3.09 -10.48
CA GLN A 217 -12.09 -2.45 -11.72
C GLN A 217 -10.59 -2.61 -11.99
N CYS A 218 -9.77 -2.65 -10.94
CA CYS A 218 -8.34 -2.94 -11.07
C CYS A 218 -8.13 -4.37 -11.60
N MET A 219 -8.83 -5.36 -11.05
CA MET A 219 -8.77 -6.75 -11.56
C MET A 219 -9.25 -6.84 -13.00
N GLU A 220 -10.37 -6.20 -13.35
CA GLU A 220 -10.89 -6.18 -14.72
C GLU A 220 -9.88 -5.63 -15.71
N ARG A 221 -9.20 -4.52 -15.38
CA ARG A 221 -8.11 -4.00 -16.22
C ARG A 221 -6.96 -4.99 -16.33
N GLY A 222 -6.55 -5.62 -15.22
CA GLY A 222 -5.49 -6.61 -15.20
C GLY A 222 -5.81 -7.84 -16.06
N PHE A 223 -7.08 -8.27 -16.10
CA PHE A 223 -7.54 -9.36 -16.97
C PHE A 223 -7.51 -8.99 -18.46
N ALA A 224 -7.71 -7.73 -18.80
CA ALA A 224 -7.80 -7.24 -20.18
C ALA A 224 -6.47 -6.77 -20.76
N THR A 225 -5.47 -6.42 -19.92
CA THR A 225 -4.25 -5.77 -20.37
C THR A 225 -3.11 -6.77 -20.55
N GLU A 226 -2.75 -7.06 -21.79
CA GLU A 226 -1.59 -7.87 -22.16
C GLU A 226 -0.32 -7.01 -22.28
N GLY A 227 0.84 -7.65 -22.47
CA GLY A 227 2.11 -7.00 -22.76
C GLY A 227 3.17 -7.23 -21.69
N ILE A 228 4.18 -6.38 -21.71
CA ILE A 228 5.36 -6.43 -20.83
C ILE A 228 5.33 -5.25 -19.89
N LEU A 229 5.65 -5.47 -18.61
CA LEU A 229 5.76 -4.41 -17.61
C LEU A 229 6.98 -3.53 -17.89
N GLU A 230 6.85 -2.22 -17.72
CA GLU A 230 7.96 -1.28 -17.85
C GLU A 230 9.03 -1.51 -16.77
N GLY A 231 10.27 -1.10 -17.04
CA GLY A 231 11.39 -1.15 -16.07
C GLY A 231 12.55 -2.05 -16.46
N GLY A 232 12.49 -2.71 -17.62
CA GLY A 232 13.63 -3.45 -18.20
C GLY A 232 13.80 -4.89 -17.74
N LEU A 233 12.94 -5.41 -16.83
CA LEU A 233 12.96 -6.83 -16.43
C LEU A 233 12.26 -7.76 -17.44
N ASN A 234 11.58 -7.20 -18.42
CA ASN A 234 10.81 -7.94 -19.44
C ASN A 234 9.75 -8.89 -18.83
N VAL A 235 9.15 -8.52 -17.72
CA VAL A 235 8.10 -9.30 -17.07
C VAL A 235 6.82 -9.23 -17.89
N THR A 236 6.43 -10.37 -18.48
CA THR A 236 5.17 -10.49 -19.21
C THR A 236 3.99 -10.50 -18.24
N ARG A 237 2.93 -9.76 -18.51
CA ARG A 237 1.67 -9.84 -17.79
C ARG A 237 1.05 -11.22 -17.97
N ARG A 238 0.75 -11.89 -16.88
CA ARG A 238 0.29 -13.28 -16.84
C ARG A 238 -1.24 -13.42 -16.69
N ALA A 239 -1.87 -12.42 -16.08
CA ALA A 239 -3.28 -12.49 -15.74
C ALA A 239 -4.19 -12.75 -16.97
N PRO A 240 -4.02 -12.08 -18.14
CA PRO A 240 -4.88 -12.36 -19.30
C PRO A 240 -4.76 -13.78 -19.84
N SER A 241 -3.54 -14.31 -19.89
CA SER A 241 -3.30 -15.68 -20.41
C SER A 241 -3.78 -16.74 -19.43
N LEU A 242 -3.62 -16.49 -18.11
CA LEU A 242 -4.10 -17.41 -17.08
C LEU A 242 -5.64 -17.44 -17.06
N LEU A 243 -6.31 -16.28 -17.18
CA LEU A 243 -7.76 -16.21 -17.27
C LEU A 243 -8.28 -17.08 -18.43
N LYS A 244 -7.71 -16.90 -19.64
CA LYS A 244 -8.09 -17.69 -20.83
C LYS A 244 -7.93 -19.21 -20.60
N LYS A 245 -6.87 -19.63 -19.91
CA LYS A 245 -6.64 -21.05 -19.58
C LYS A 245 -7.68 -21.57 -18.60
N LEU A 246 -7.98 -20.85 -17.52
CA LEU A 246 -8.95 -21.26 -16.50
C LEU A 246 -10.36 -21.34 -17.08
N GLU A 247 -10.74 -20.39 -17.93
CA GLU A 247 -12.05 -20.42 -18.62
C GLU A 247 -12.16 -21.60 -19.62
N ALA A 248 -11.08 -21.92 -20.31
CA ALA A 248 -11.07 -23.05 -21.25
C ALA A 248 -11.09 -24.41 -20.50
N ASN A 249 -10.43 -24.53 -19.37
CA ASN A 249 -10.30 -25.78 -18.61
C ASN A 249 -11.53 -26.09 -17.75
N ALA A 250 -12.35 -25.10 -17.41
CA ALA A 250 -13.52 -25.24 -16.54
C ALA A 250 -14.51 -26.33 -16.98
N ALA A 251 -14.46 -26.76 -18.25
CA ALA A 251 -15.32 -27.83 -18.80
C ALA A 251 -14.58 -29.19 -18.91
N ILE A 252 -13.28 -29.27 -18.67
CA ILE A 252 -12.44 -30.43 -19.04
C ILE A 252 -11.77 -31.09 -17.82
N GLU A 253 -11.31 -30.30 -16.86
CA GLU A 253 -10.57 -30.77 -15.68
C GLU A 253 -11.36 -30.57 -14.41
N ASN A 254 -11.32 -31.55 -13.51
CA ASN A 254 -11.97 -31.48 -12.20
C ASN A 254 -10.90 -31.54 -11.10
N ASP A 255 -9.94 -30.57 -11.15
CA ASP A 255 -8.91 -30.45 -10.11
C ASP A 255 -9.46 -29.68 -8.90
N PRO A 256 -9.54 -30.32 -7.72
CA PRO A 256 -9.97 -29.64 -6.48
C PRO A 256 -9.09 -28.45 -6.09
N MET A 257 -7.87 -28.35 -6.61
CA MET A 257 -6.92 -27.28 -6.34
C MET A 257 -7.04 -26.10 -7.33
N GLU A 258 -7.83 -26.20 -8.38
CA GLU A 258 -8.04 -25.14 -9.38
C GLU A 258 -8.44 -23.79 -8.73
N VAL A 259 -9.10 -23.83 -7.59
CA VAL A 259 -9.42 -22.62 -6.81
C VAL A 259 -8.17 -21.80 -6.45
N MET A 260 -7.01 -22.44 -6.29
CA MET A 260 -5.74 -21.74 -6.02
C MET A 260 -5.29 -20.94 -7.25
N ASP A 261 -5.49 -21.47 -8.45
CA ASP A 261 -5.15 -20.77 -9.69
C ASP A 261 -6.02 -19.53 -9.90
N TRP A 262 -7.31 -19.61 -9.55
CA TRP A 262 -8.19 -18.44 -9.52
C TRP A 262 -7.72 -17.39 -8.51
N ILE A 263 -7.29 -17.78 -7.31
CA ILE A 263 -6.75 -16.85 -6.30
C ILE A 263 -5.46 -16.20 -6.82
N ASN A 264 -4.57 -16.99 -7.42
CA ASN A 264 -3.34 -16.49 -8.04
C ASN A 264 -3.66 -15.49 -9.16
N LEU A 265 -4.62 -15.81 -10.03
CA LEU A 265 -5.09 -14.92 -11.10
C LEU A 265 -5.55 -13.57 -10.56
N PHE A 266 -6.37 -13.56 -9.51
CA PHE A 266 -6.88 -12.32 -8.93
C PHE A 266 -5.75 -11.46 -8.36
N ALA A 267 -4.80 -12.09 -7.66
CA ALA A 267 -3.65 -11.39 -7.11
C ALA A 267 -2.70 -10.87 -8.21
N PHE A 268 -2.45 -11.65 -9.27
CA PHE A 268 -1.64 -11.23 -10.41
C PHE A 268 -2.27 -10.03 -11.12
N ALA A 269 -3.56 -10.07 -11.40
CA ALA A 269 -4.27 -8.98 -12.09
C ALA A 269 -4.07 -7.63 -11.38
N VAL A 270 -4.24 -7.60 -10.05
CA VAL A 270 -4.05 -6.37 -9.26
C VAL A 270 -2.57 -6.00 -9.18
N SER A 271 -1.69 -6.97 -8.95
CA SER A 271 -0.26 -6.69 -8.77
C SER A 271 0.43 -6.21 -10.05
N GLU A 272 0.02 -6.74 -11.20
CA GLU A 272 0.51 -6.30 -12.52
C GLU A 272 0.00 -4.89 -12.86
N GLU A 273 -1.25 -4.57 -12.52
CA GLU A 273 -1.79 -3.20 -12.61
C GLU A 273 -1.03 -2.24 -11.69
N ASN A 274 -0.78 -2.66 -10.43
CA ASN A 274 0.04 -1.87 -9.50
C ASN A 274 1.43 -1.61 -10.07
N ALA A 275 2.11 -2.64 -10.58
CA ALA A 275 3.45 -2.53 -11.17
C ALA A 275 3.49 -1.58 -12.38
N ALA A 276 2.41 -1.51 -13.13
CA ALA A 276 2.26 -0.63 -14.29
C ALA A 276 1.84 0.81 -13.94
N GLY A 277 1.73 1.15 -12.66
CA GLY A 277 1.30 2.50 -12.22
C GLY A 277 -0.20 2.73 -12.28
N GLY A 278 -1.01 1.66 -12.43
CA GLY A 278 -2.47 1.74 -12.46
C GLY A 278 -3.08 2.13 -11.11
N GLN A 279 -4.38 2.47 -11.12
CA GLN A 279 -5.12 2.77 -9.90
C GLN A 279 -5.39 1.50 -9.11
N VAL A 280 -5.05 1.52 -7.82
CA VAL A 280 -5.21 0.41 -6.87
C VAL A 280 -5.75 0.92 -5.53
N VAL A 281 -6.12 0.00 -4.66
CA VAL A 281 -6.33 0.29 -3.24
C VAL A 281 -5.10 -0.16 -2.45
N THR A 282 -4.44 0.79 -1.80
CA THR A 282 -3.39 0.51 -0.81
C THR A 282 -3.98 -0.27 0.36
N SER A 283 -3.41 -1.44 0.73
CA SER A 283 -3.97 -2.28 1.81
C SER A 283 -2.94 -3.26 2.44
N PRO A 284 -2.10 -2.87 3.41
CA PRO A 284 -1.87 -1.51 3.90
C PRO A 284 -0.89 -0.73 3.03
N THR A 285 -0.21 -1.39 2.07
CA THR A 285 0.74 -0.80 1.12
C THR A 285 0.41 -1.19 -0.32
N ASN A 286 0.97 -0.48 -1.29
CA ASN A 286 0.83 -0.83 -2.70
C ASN A 286 1.58 -2.14 -3.05
N GLY A 287 2.73 -2.38 -2.42
CA GLY A 287 3.47 -3.63 -2.62
C GLY A 287 2.68 -4.88 -2.26
N ALA A 288 1.64 -4.74 -1.45
CA ALA A 288 0.72 -5.80 -1.03
C ALA A 288 -0.72 -5.64 -1.55
N ALA A 289 -0.96 -4.75 -2.50
CA ALA A 289 -2.30 -4.39 -2.97
C ALA A 289 -3.10 -5.55 -3.59
N GLY A 290 -2.43 -6.63 -4.00
CA GLY A 290 -3.09 -7.80 -4.62
C GLY A 290 -3.71 -8.78 -3.61
N VAL A 291 -3.27 -8.78 -2.34
CA VAL A 291 -3.68 -9.81 -1.36
C VAL A 291 -5.16 -9.70 -0.99
N ILE A 292 -5.59 -8.55 -0.49
CA ILE A 292 -6.97 -8.34 0.00
C ILE A 292 -8.00 -8.43 -1.12
N PRO A 293 -7.82 -7.81 -2.30
CA PRO A 293 -8.75 -7.97 -3.40
C PRO A 293 -8.90 -9.42 -3.87
N ALA A 294 -7.80 -10.19 -3.89
CA ALA A 294 -7.85 -11.60 -4.26
C ALA A 294 -8.66 -12.44 -3.27
N VAL A 295 -8.52 -12.18 -1.97
CA VAL A 295 -9.29 -12.87 -0.91
C VAL A 295 -10.77 -12.48 -0.96
N LEU A 296 -11.08 -11.20 -1.18
CA LEU A 296 -12.46 -10.72 -1.35
C LEU A 296 -13.11 -11.32 -2.61
N MET A 297 -12.38 -11.38 -3.74
CA MET A 297 -12.87 -11.96 -4.98
C MET A 297 -13.06 -13.49 -4.85
N TYR A 298 -12.15 -14.17 -4.13
CA TYR A 298 -12.35 -15.58 -3.78
C TYR A 298 -13.66 -15.79 -3.01
N TYR A 299 -13.93 -14.97 -1.98
CA TYR A 299 -15.19 -15.05 -1.23
C TYR A 299 -16.39 -14.77 -2.13
N HIS A 300 -16.33 -13.67 -2.90
CA HIS A 300 -17.41 -13.23 -3.80
C HIS A 300 -17.80 -14.30 -4.83
N ARG A 301 -16.80 -14.92 -5.45
CA ARG A 301 -17.01 -15.86 -6.55
C ARG A 301 -17.34 -17.29 -6.09
N PHE A 302 -16.69 -17.78 -5.04
CA PHE A 302 -16.74 -19.20 -4.65
C PHE A 302 -17.52 -19.49 -3.39
N ILE A 303 -17.85 -18.48 -2.58
CA ILE A 303 -18.57 -18.69 -1.32
C ILE A 303 -19.93 -18.00 -1.37
N LYS A 304 -19.94 -16.69 -1.50
CA LYS A 304 -21.17 -15.89 -1.52
C LYS A 304 -20.88 -14.51 -2.11
N ALA A 305 -21.78 -14.01 -2.98
CA ALA A 305 -21.71 -12.64 -3.49
C ALA A 305 -21.66 -11.63 -2.34
N LEU A 306 -20.70 -10.71 -2.41
CA LEU A 306 -20.51 -9.66 -1.41
C LEU A 306 -21.59 -8.59 -1.51
N ASP A 307 -22.14 -8.21 -0.37
CA ASP A 307 -22.99 -7.04 -0.20
C ASP A 307 -22.26 -5.97 0.63
N THR A 308 -22.81 -4.76 0.69
CA THR A 308 -22.22 -3.62 1.43
C THR A 308 -21.99 -3.94 2.90
N LYS A 309 -22.89 -4.72 3.54
CA LYS A 309 -22.70 -5.13 4.93
C LYS A 309 -21.48 -6.01 5.11
N GLN A 310 -21.32 -7.02 4.25
CA GLN A 310 -20.18 -7.93 4.29
C GLN A 310 -18.86 -7.19 3.99
N LEU A 311 -18.88 -6.26 3.04
CA LEU A 311 -17.73 -5.41 2.76
C LEU A 311 -17.31 -4.58 3.98
N LYS A 312 -18.26 -3.92 4.65
CA LYS A 312 -17.99 -3.18 5.88
C LYS A 312 -17.42 -4.05 6.99
N ASP A 313 -18.03 -5.21 7.23
CA ASP A 313 -17.58 -6.15 8.26
C ASP A 313 -16.13 -6.61 7.98
N PHE A 314 -15.82 -6.95 6.73
CA PHE A 314 -14.47 -7.31 6.31
C PHE A 314 -13.49 -6.16 6.50
N LEU A 315 -13.81 -4.96 5.98
CA LEU A 315 -12.93 -3.79 6.04
C LEU A 315 -12.73 -3.31 7.48
N ALA A 316 -13.76 -3.39 8.32
CA ALA A 316 -13.66 -3.05 9.74
C ALA A 316 -12.65 -3.95 10.46
N VAL A 317 -12.84 -5.26 10.37
CA VAL A 317 -11.96 -6.23 11.03
C VAL A 317 -10.53 -6.14 10.48
N SER A 318 -10.38 -6.25 9.17
CA SER A 318 -9.05 -6.22 8.54
C SER A 318 -8.35 -4.88 8.71
N GLY A 319 -9.09 -3.76 8.67
CA GLY A 319 -8.56 -2.43 8.95
C GLY A 319 -8.06 -2.28 10.38
N ALA A 320 -8.80 -2.80 11.38
CA ALA A 320 -8.36 -2.80 12.77
C ALA A 320 -7.05 -3.58 12.97
N ILE A 321 -6.91 -4.74 12.33
CA ILE A 321 -5.62 -5.49 12.32
C ILE A 321 -4.50 -4.64 11.71
N GLY A 322 -4.75 -3.98 10.57
CA GLY A 322 -3.78 -3.06 9.95
C GLY A 322 -3.38 -1.90 10.85
N ILE A 323 -4.33 -1.33 11.62
CA ILE A 323 -4.07 -0.28 12.61
C ILE A 323 -3.14 -0.80 13.72
N LEU A 324 -3.36 -2.01 14.24
CA LEU A 324 -2.47 -2.61 15.26
C LEU A 324 -1.03 -2.72 14.77
N TYR A 325 -0.81 -3.18 13.53
CA TYR A 325 0.53 -3.24 12.94
C TYR A 325 1.13 -1.84 12.72
N LYS A 326 0.34 -0.88 12.23
CA LYS A 326 0.80 0.49 12.00
C LYS A 326 1.20 1.19 13.31
N THR A 327 0.45 0.92 14.39
CA THR A 327 0.65 1.58 15.69
C THR A 327 1.76 0.93 16.52
N ASN A 328 1.82 -0.41 16.55
CA ASN A 328 2.69 -1.17 17.44
C ASN A 328 3.96 -1.72 16.77
N ALA A 329 4.06 -1.60 15.44
CA ALA A 329 5.19 -2.06 14.66
C ALA A 329 5.47 -1.09 13.50
N SER A 330 5.46 -1.59 12.27
CA SER A 330 5.56 -0.80 11.05
C SER A 330 4.89 -1.52 9.87
N ILE A 331 4.37 -0.72 8.93
CA ILE A 331 3.88 -1.20 7.63
C ILE A 331 4.79 -0.72 6.48
N SER A 332 6.05 -0.37 6.77
CA SER A 332 7.02 0.10 5.78
C SER A 332 8.02 -0.99 5.42
N GLY A 333 8.13 -1.32 4.12
CA GLY A 333 9.13 -2.25 3.61
C GLY A 333 10.57 -1.78 3.89
N ALA A 334 10.80 -0.47 3.91
CA ALA A 334 12.10 0.14 4.24
C ALA A 334 12.49 -0.03 5.71
N GLU A 335 11.51 -0.14 6.63
CA GLU A 335 11.78 -0.33 8.06
C GLU A 335 11.88 -1.80 8.45
N VAL A 336 10.93 -2.63 7.99
CA VAL A 336 10.78 -4.01 8.49
C VAL A 336 10.75 -5.09 7.39
N GLY A 337 11.00 -4.74 6.14
CA GLY A 337 10.91 -5.68 5.02
C GLY A 337 9.46 -5.97 4.59
N CYS A 338 9.31 -6.92 3.66
CA CYS A 338 7.99 -7.32 3.13
C CYS A 338 7.07 -8.00 4.15
N GLN A 339 7.57 -8.44 5.30
CA GLN A 339 6.71 -8.89 6.39
C GLN A 339 5.76 -7.76 6.86
N GLY A 340 6.19 -6.50 6.80
CA GLY A 340 5.37 -5.31 7.08
C GLY A 340 4.38 -4.96 5.96
N GLU A 341 4.52 -5.51 4.78
CA GLU A 341 3.64 -5.27 3.64
C GLU A 341 2.76 -6.49 3.35
N VAL A 342 3.28 -7.49 2.65
CA VAL A 342 2.55 -8.73 2.29
C VAL A 342 2.17 -9.54 3.52
N GLY A 343 3.05 -9.59 4.54
CA GLY A 343 2.75 -10.27 5.81
C GLY A 343 1.56 -9.63 6.52
N VAL A 344 1.57 -8.30 6.67
CA VAL A 344 0.47 -7.54 7.27
C VAL A 344 -0.80 -7.68 6.45
N SER A 345 -0.74 -7.53 5.12
CA SER A 345 -1.90 -7.69 4.25
C SER A 345 -2.51 -9.10 4.35
N SER A 346 -1.68 -10.15 4.44
CA SER A 346 -2.13 -11.53 4.65
C SER A 346 -2.83 -11.69 6.01
N SER A 347 -2.28 -11.10 7.07
CA SER A 347 -2.86 -11.09 8.42
C SER A 347 -4.23 -10.38 8.44
N MET A 348 -4.32 -9.21 7.82
CA MET A 348 -5.55 -8.44 7.63
C MET A 348 -6.61 -9.25 6.87
N ALA A 349 -6.22 -9.84 5.73
CA ALA A 349 -7.12 -10.61 4.88
C ALA A 349 -7.62 -11.88 5.55
N ALA A 350 -6.76 -12.58 6.31
CA ALA A 350 -7.13 -13.77 7.08
C ALA A 350 -8.18 -13.44 8.16
N ALA A 351 -7.98 -12.34 8.90
CA ALA A 351 -8.92 -11.88 9.90
C ALA A 351 -10.27 -11.50 9.29
N GLY A 352 -10.26 -10.67 8.24
CA GLY A 352 -11.48 -10.24 7.54
C GLY A 352 -12.27 -11.41 6.96
N LEU A 353 -11.58 -12.37 6.32
CA LEU A 353 -12.22 -13.58 5.80
C LEU A 353 -12.82 -14.45 6.91
N THR A 354 -12.13 -14.58 8.05
CA THR A 354 -12.61 -15.34 9.21
C THR A 354 -13.89 -14.72 9.77
N ALA A 355 -13.96 -13.38 9.86
CA ALA A 355 -15.16 -12.64 10.25
C ALA A 355 -16.33 -12.90 9.28
N LEU A 356 -16.11 -12.80 7.96
CA LEU A 356 -17.14 -13.10 6.95
C LEU A 356 -17.67 -14.54 7.03
N ARG A 357 -16.85 -15.45 7.49
CA ARG A 357 -17.20 -16.86 7.66
C ARG A 357 -17.81 -17.20 9.02
N GLY A 358 -18.11 -16.18 9.84
CA GLY A 358 -18.76 -16.34 11.14
C GLY A 358 -17.84 -16.84 12.25
N GLY A 359 -16.53 -16.64 12.12
CA GLY A 359 -15.58 -16.95 13.18
C GLY A 359 -15.78 -16.12 14.44
N SER A 360 -15.45 -16.66 15.61
CA SER A 360 -15.45 -15.93 16.87
C SER A 360 -14.37 -14.82 16.86
N ASN A 361 -14.48 -13.86 17.79
CA ASN A 361 -13.48 -12.80 17.93
C ASN A 361 -12.06 -13.38 18.15
N GLU A 362 -11.94 -14.44 18.94
CA GLU A 362 -10.68 -15.14 19.15
C GLU A 362 -10.15 -15.81 17.87
N GLN A 363 -11.03 -16.46 17.09
CA GLN A 363 -10.65 -17.10 15.83
C GLN A 363 -10.19 -16.07 14.78
N ILE A 364 -10.75 -14.86 14.81
CA ILE A 364 -10.34 -13.74 13.95
C ILE A 364 -8.89 -13.34 14.26
N CYS A 365 -8.56 -13.11 15.53
CA CYS A 365 -7.19 -12.76 15.94
C CYS A 365 -6.21 -13.94 15.70
N MET A 366 -6.65 -15.17 15.90
CA MET A 366 -5.86 -16.37 15.60
C MET A 366 -5.53 -16.48 14.10
N ALA A 367 -6.49 -16.21 13.22
CA ALA A 367 -6.23 -16.23 11.78
C ALA A 367 -5.20 -15.17 11.37
N ALA A 368 -5.30 -13.98 11.97
CA ALA A 368 -4.32 -12.90 11.75
C ALA A 368 -2.92 -13.30 12.23
N GLU A 369 -2.82 -13.90 13.40
CA GLU A 369 -1.58 -14.40 14.00
C GLU A 369 -0.94 -15.46 13.09
N ILE A 370 -1.67 -16.53 12.73
CA ILE A 370 -1.18 -17.62 11.86
C ILE A 370 -0.63 -17.06 10.53
N ALA A 371 -1.33 -16.11 9.93
CA ALA A 371 -0.88 -15.54 8.65
C ALA A 371 0.42 -14.74 8.80
N MET A 372 0.62 -14.03 9.93
CA MET A 372 1.84 -13.25 10.16
C MET A 372 3.01 -14.12 10.59
N GLU A 373 2.84 -15.11 11.49
CA GLU A 373 3.95 -15.94 11.93
C GLU A 373 4.66 -16.63 10.76
N HIS A 374 3.91 -16.99 9.70
CA HIS A 374 4.42 -17.58 8.47
C HIS A 374 4.93 -16.52 7.44
N SER A 375 5.04 -15.28 7.85
CA SER A 375 5.62 -14.17 7.06
C SER A 375 6.86 -13.57 7.70
N LEU A 376 7.20 -13.98 8.93
CA LEU A 376 8.35 -13.46 9.69
C LEU A 376 9.65 -13.66 8.91
N GLY A 377 10.51 -12.62 8.90
CA GLY A 377 11.79 -12.63 8.19
C GLY A 377 11.71 -12.34 6.69
N MET A 378 10.53 -12.03 6.13
CA MET A 378 10.40 -11.75 4.71
C MET A 378 11.07 -10.42 4.34
N THR A 379 12.12 -10.50 3.53
CA THR A 379 12.92 -9.35 3.05
C THR A 379 12.15 -8.49 2.06
N CYS A 380 12.60 -7.24 1.82
CA CYS A 380 12.13 -6.37 0.73
C CYS A 380 13.32 -6.00 -0.18
N ASP A 381 13.60 -6.89 -1.12
CA ASP A 381 14.76 -6.86 -2.00
C ASP A 381 14.40 -7.19 -3.45
N PRO A 382 13.42 -6.50 -4.06
CA PRO A 382 12.96 -6.84 -5.40
C PRO A 382 14.05 -6.59 -6.46
N ILE A 383 14.05 -7.40 -7.52
CA ILE A 383 15.02 -7.31 -8.63
C ILE A 383 14.91 -5.91 -9.26
N GLY A 384 16.05 -5.27 -9.42
CA GLY A 384 16.12 -3.91 -9.99
C GLY A 384 15.38 -2.83 -9.21
N GLY A 385 14.98 -3.11 -7.95
CA GLY A 385 14.16 -2.21 -7.15
C GLY A 385 12.72 -2.03 -7.66
N LEU A 386 12.26 -2.91 -8.56
CA LEU A 386 10.93 -2.83 -9.18
C LEU A 386 9.91 -3.67 -8.42
N VAL A 387 8.69 -3.16 -8.22
CA VAL A 387 7.58 -3.89 -7.57
C VAL A 387 7.00 -4.93 -8.55
N GLN A 388 7.85 -5.81 -9.04
CA GLN A 388 7.53 -6.85 -10.02
C GLN A 388 7.93 -8.24 -9.49
N VAL A 389 9.22 -8.53 -9.41
CA VAL A 389 9.76 -9.82 -8.97
C VAL A 389 10.54 -9.63 -7.68
N PRO A 390 10.15 -10.29 -6.58
CA PRO A 390 9.11 -11.32 -6.43
C PRO A 390 7.74 -10.79 -5.98
N CYS A 391 7.47 -9.48 -6.04
CA CYS A 391 6.31 -8.86 -5.42
C CYS A 391 4.98 -9.43 -5.94
N ILE A 392 4.87 -9.68 -7.25
CA ILE A 392 3.65 -10.21 -7.87
C ILE A 392 3.33 -11.61 -7.31
N GLU A 393 4.33 -12.50 -7.25
CA GLU A 393 4.18 -13.85 -6.69
C GLU A 393 3.91 -13.81 -5.18
N ARG A 394 4.58 -12.91 -4.45
CA ARG A 394 4.36 -12.76 -2.99
C ARG A 394 2.91 -12.38 -2.67
N ASN A 395 2.26 -11.57 -3.49
CA ASN A 395 0.84 -11.24 -3.32
C ASN A 395 -0.05 -12.47 -3.50
N ALA A 396 0.18 -13.28 -4.53
CA ALA A 396 -0.55 -14.51 -4.78
C ALA A 396 -0.37 -15.51 -3.62
N MET A 397 0.87 -15.77 -3.22
CA MET A 397 1.18 -16.62 -2.07
C MET A 397 0.58 -16.06 -0.77
N GLY A 398 0.58 -14.76 -0.58
CA GLY A 398 -0.02 -14.08 0.57
C GLY A 398 -1.53 -14.26 0.63
N ALA A 399 -2.22 -14.19 -0.51
CA ALA A 399 -3.67 -14.41 -0.59
C ALA A 399 -4.04 -15.86 -0.27
N VAL A 400 -3.33 -16.84 -0.86
CA VAL A 400 -3.53 -18.27 -0.55
C VAL A 400 -3.26 -18.56 0.93
N LYS A 401 -2.17 -18.00 1.48
CA LYS A 401 -1.83 -18.11 2.90
C LYS A 401 -2.96 -17.56 3.79
N ALA A 402 -3.49 -16.37 3.47
CA ALA A 402 -4.58 -15.75 4.23
C ALA A 402 -5.82 -16.64 4.28
N ILE A 403 -6.21 -17.22 3.14
CA ILE A 403 -7.35 -18.15 3.05
C ILE A 403 -7.09 -19.39 3.89
N ASN A 404 -5.88 -19.97 3.82
CA ASN A 404 -5.54 -21.15 4.58
C ASN A 404 -5.50 -20.85 6.08
N ALA A 405 -4.92 -19.73 6.52
CA ALA A 405 -4.89 -19.30 7.92
C ALA A 405 -6.31 -19.15 8.49
N SER A 406 -7.23 -18.51 7.74
CA SER A 406 -8.65 -18.44 8.09
C SER A 406 -9.28 -19.82 8.25
N ARG A 407 -9.00 -20.75 7.34
CA ARG A 407 -9.52 -22.13 7.42
C ARG A 407 -8.99 -22.88 8.63
N MET A 408 -7.72 -22.73 8.96
CA MET A 408 -7.10 -23.33 10.14
C MET A 408 -7.72 -22.80 11.43
N ALA A 409 -7.86 -21.48 11.56
CA ALA A 409 -8.45 -20.83 12.73
C ALA A 409 -9.91 -21.25 12.96
N LEU A 410 -10.72 -21.27 11.89
CA LEU A 410 -12.14 -21.67 11.98
C LEU A 410 -12.35 -23.13 12.42
N LYS A 411 -11.38 -24.02 12.19
CA LYS A 411 -11.46 -25.44 12.55
C LYS A 411 -10.74 -25.78 13.84
N ARG A 412 -10.00 -24.83 14.41
CA ARG A 412 -9.24 -25.07 15.65
C ARG A 412 -10.16 -25.05 16.85
N THR A 413 -10.00 -26.06 17.73
CA THR A 413 -10.75 -26.20 18.98
C THR A 413 -9.93 -25.86 20.23
N SER A 414 -8.61 -25.75 20.08
CA SER A 414 -7.69 -25.37 21.17
C SER A 414 -7.42 -23.86 21.19
N LYS A 415 -7.09 -23.35 22.37
CA LYS A 415 -6.61 -21.95 22.50
C LYS A 415 -5.32 -21.73 21.74
N CYS A 416 -5.10 -20.49 21.30
CA CYS A 416 -3.83 -20.05 20.73
C CYS A 416 -2.75 -20.02 21.82
N LEU A 417 -1.53 -20.48 21.51
CA LEU A 417 -0.38 -20.39 22.42
C LEU A 417 0.33 -19.06 22.31
N ILE A 418 0.29 -18.46 21.12
CA ILE A 418 0.94 -17.18 20.82
C ILE A 418 -0.17 -16.18 20.50
N SER A 419 -0.16 -15.02 21.17
CA SER A 419 -1.13 -13.96 20.88
C SER A 419 -0.73 -13.17 19.64
N LEU A 420 -1.71 -12.53 18.99
CA LEU A 420 -1.46 -11.65 17.87
C LEU A 420 -0.50 -10.50 18.26
N ASP A 421 -0.60 -9.96 19.48
CA ASP A 421 0.29 -8.91 19.97
C ASP A 421 1.75 -9.39 20.03
N LYS A 422 1.98 -10.65 20.44
CA LYS A 422 3.34 -11.23 20.46
C LYS A 422 3.92 -11.40 19.06
N VAL A 423 3.10 -11.76 18.08
CA VAL A 423 3.54 -11.88 16.69
C VAL A 423 3.84 -10.50 16.08
N ILE A 424 3.03 -9.48 16.42
CA ILE A 424 3.28 -8.08 16.01
C ILE A 424 4.63 -7.59 16.58
N GLU A 425 4.86 -7.81 17.86
CA GLU A 425 6.13 -7.48 18.53
C GLU A 425 7.32 -8.21 17.87
N THR A 426 7.17 -9.52 17.62
CA THR A 426 8.21 -10.35 16.98
C THR A 426 8.51 -9.85 15.55
N MET A 427 7.48 -9.53 14.79
CA MET A 427 7.64 -8.97 13.44
C MET A 427 8.45 -7.67 13.48
N TYR A 428 8.18 -6.78 14.43
CA TYR A 428 8.89 -5.52 14.57
C TYR A 428 10.36 -5.73 14.96
N GLN A 429 10.65 -6.62 15.93
CA GLN A 429 12.02 -6.94 16.33
C GLN A 429 12.79 -7.60 15.17
N THR A 430 12.21 -8.61 14.52
CA THR A 430 12.79 -9.25 13.33
C THR A 430 13.11 -8.23 12.23
N GLY A 431 12.23 -7.24 12.03
CA GLY A 431 12.46 -6.14 11.10
C GLY A 431 13.64 -5.27 11.48
N LYS A 432 13.80 -4.95 12.77
CA LYS A 432 14.96 -4.20 13.28
C LYS A 432 16.29 -4.97 13.13
N ASP A 433 16.26 -6.28 13.37
CA ASP A 433 17.42 -7.16 13.25
C ASP A 433 17.78 -7.45 11.79
N MET A 434 16.84 -7.25 10.86
CA MET A 434 17.08 -7.44 9.44
C MET A 434 18.12 -6.43 8.94
N ASN A 435 19.18 -6.92 8.29
CA ASN A 435 20.21 -6.06 7.71
C ASN A 435 19.60 -5.08 6.69
N LYS A 436 20.00 -3.81 6.77
CA LYS A 436 19.49 -2.72 5.93
C LYS A 436 19.51 -3.04 4.42
N LYS A 437 20.49 -3.81 3.93
CA LYS A 437 20.59 -4.21 2.52
C LYS A 437 19.40 -5.04 2.02
N TYR A 438 18.58 -5.60 2.92
CA TYR A 438 17.36 -6.37 2.62
C TYR A 438 16.06 -5.58 2.83
N ARG A 439 16.14 -4.27 3.08
CA ARG A 439 15.00 -3.41 3.40
C ARG A 439 14.84 -2.29 2.38
N GLU A 440 14.38 -2.64 1.17
CA GLU A 440 14.02 -1.70 0.08
C GLU A 440 15.18 -0.74 -0.33
N THR A 441 16.42 -1.26 -0.35
CA THR A 441 17.61 -0.48 -0.72
C THR A 441 18.23 -0.89 -2.05
N SER A 442 17.80 -2.02 -2.61
CA SER A 442 18.43 -2.65 -3.79
C SER A 442 19.93 -3.00 -3.62
N LEU A 443 20.42 -3.07 -2.37
CA LEU A 443 21.82 -3.33 -2.05
C LEU A 443 22.13 -4.79 -1.66
N GLY A 444 21.13 -5.67 -1.67
CA GLY A 444 21.29 -7.07 -1.25
C GLY A 444 20.20 -8.00 -1.75
N GLY A 445 20.36 -9.29 -1.48
CA GLY A 445 19.38 -10.32 -1.81
C GLY A 445 19.10 -10.46 -3.30
N LEU A 446 17.81 -10.61 -3.65
CA LEU A 446 17.37 -10.75 -5.04
C LEU A 446 17.68 -9.52 -5.90
N ALA A 447 17.77 -8.34 -5.29
CA ALA A 447 18.08 -7.10 -6.00
C ALA A 447 19.45 -7.12 -6.71
N LEU A 448 20.37 -7.97 -6.28
CA LEU A 448 21.71 -8.12 -6.88
C LEU A 448 21.74 -9.10 -8.08
N ILE A 449 20.62 -9.76 -8.37
CA ILE A 449 20.55 -10.67 -9.50
C ILE A 449 20.56 -9.83 -10.79
N HIS A 450 21.65 -9.93 -11.54
CA HIS A 450 21.74 -9.40 -12.90
C HIS A 450 21.08 -10.38 -13.86
N LEU A 451 19.94 -10.00 -14.40
CA LEU A 451 19.34 -10.75 -15.51
C LEU A 451 20.25 -10.51 -16.72
N ALA A 452 20.88 -11.57 -17.22
CA ALA A 452 21.57 -11.50 -18.51
C ALA A 452 20.56 -11.05 -19.58
N PRO A 453 20.94 -10.14 -20.50
CA PRO A 453 20.07 -9.84 -21.62
C PRO A 453 19.72 -11.16 -22.29
N LEU A 454 18.42 -11.44 -22.48
CA LEU A 454 17.97 -12.56 -23.28
C LEU A 454 18.62 -12.37 -24.66
N CYS A 455 19.51 -13.25 -25.05
CA CYS A 455 19.99 -13.29 -26.43
C CYS A 455 18.74 -13.52 -27.30
N GLU A 456 18.41 -12.53 -28.13
CA GLU A 456 17.42 -12.67 -29.19
C GLU A 456 17.84 -13.72 -30.20
#